data_b2772a6170bb935392ab8bcda7a8a1b1
#
_entry.id   b2772a6170bb935392ab8bcda7a8a1b1
#
_cell.length_a   1.000
_cell.length_b   1.000
_cell.length_c   1.000
_cell.angle_alpha   90.00
_cell.angle_beta   90.00
_cell.angle_gamma   90.00
#
_symmetry.space_group_name_H-M   'P 1'
#
loop_
_entity.id
_entity.type
_entity.pdbx_description
1 polymer ?
#
loop_
_entity_poly.entity_id
_entity_poly.type
_entity_poly.pdbx_seq_one_letter_code
_entity_poly.pdbx_strand_id
1 'polypeptide(L)'
;RAIQHNLTNGYNLIEALIPKFDKTDIGRIVLISSLAYRRGAFDHIPYTASKGGITGLVRAYSRKLAPNILVNGLAPGIINTKMPKDIIKERGDDLLKQIPQKRFGQPVEVATVIVFLLSIASSYINGQIINVDGGIINS
;
A
#
# COMPACT_ATOMS: atom_id res chain seq x y z
N ARG A 1 1.34 -4.90 -18.56
CA ARG A 1 0.24 -3.98 -18.16
C ARG A 1 0.29 -3.66 -16.65
N ALA A 2 0.33 -4.67 -15.76
CA ALA A 2 0.36 -4.44 -14.30
C ALA A 2 1.58 -3.60 -13.86
N ILE A 3 2.77 -3.92 -14.35
CA ILE A 3 4.00 -3.16 -14.03
C ILE A 3 3.86 -1.71 -14.51
N GLN A 4 3.41 -1.49 -15.73
CA GLN A 4 3.22 -0.14 -16.28
C GLN A 4 2.24 0.67 -15.43
N HIS A 5 1.06 0.13 -15.12
CA HIS A 5 0.03 0.86 -14.39
C HIS A 5 0.35 1.08 -12.92
N ASN A 6 0.87 0.06 -12.24
CA ASN A 6 1.09 0.16 -10.79
C ASN A 6 2.46 0.76 -10.43
N LEU A 7 3.51 0.44 -11.18
CA LEU A 7 4.88 0.84 -10.81
C LEU A 7 5.38 2.01 -11.63
N THR A 8 5.42 1.88 -12.97
CA THR A 8 6.02 2.91 -13.84
C THR A 8 5.24 4.23 -13.75
N ASN A 9 3.90 4.17 -13.82
CA ASN A 9 3.09 5.38 -13.70
C ASN A 9 3.21 6.02 -12.31
N GLY A 10 3.30 5.22 -11.24
CA GLY A 10 3.54 5.70 -9.88
C GLY A 10 4.89 6.43 -9.76
N TYR A 11 5.95 5.82 -10.29
CA TYR A 11 7.27 6.45 -10.34
C TYR A 11 7.23 7.78 -11.10
N ASN A 12 6.69 7.80 -12.33
CA ASN A 12 6.62 9.01 -13.15
C ASN A 12 5.82 10.13 -12.47
N LEU A 13 4.71 9.77 -11.81
CA LEU A 13 3.90 10.75 -11.06
C LEU A 13 4.69 11.36 -9.90
N ILE A 14 5.42 10.56 -9.13
CA ILE A 14 6.23 11.04 -8.02
C ILE A 14 7.31 12.00 -8.53
N GLU A 15 8.08 11.62 -9.56
CA GLU A 15 9.11 12.48 -10.13
C GLU A 15 8.55 13.82 -10.64
N ALA A 16 7.35 13.81 -11.23
CA ALA A 16 6.69 15.03 -11.68
C ALA A 16 6.17 15.92 -10.54
N LEU A 17 5.83 15.33 -9.39
CA LEU A 17 5.30 16.05 -8.22
C LEU A 17 6.38 16.60 -7.29
N ILE A 18 7.55 15.93 -7.17
CA ILE A 18 8.63 16.37 -6.27
C ILE A 18 8.95 17.87 -6.38
N PRO A 19 9.13 18.45 -7.60
CA PRO A 19 9.44 19.87 -7.71
C PRO A 19 8.30 20.81 -7.31
N LYS A 20 7.09 20.27 -7.13
CA LYS A 20 5.87 21.04 -6.84
C LYS A 20 5.49 21.03 -5.36
N PHE A 21 6.20 20.27 -4.53
CA PHE A 21 5.98 20.29 -3.09
C PHE A 21 6.35 21.66 -2.52
N ASP A 22 5.51 22.15 -1.61
CA ASP A 22 5.80 23.35 -0.84
C ASP A 22 7.08 23.13 -0.01
N LYS A 23 7.97 24.13 0.01
CA LYS A 23 9.22 24.06 0.75
C LYS A 23 9.09 24.61 2.18
N THR A 24 7.93 25.15 2.53
CA THR A 24 7.66 25.73 3.84
C THR A 24 7.08 24.73 4.83
N ASP A 25 6.59 23.58 4.36
CA ASP A 25 6.03 22.50 5.19
C ASP A 25 6.57 21.12 4.74
N ILE A 26 6.46 20.15 5.64
CA ILE A 26 6.89 18.76 5.36
C ILE A 26 5.86 18.08 4.46
N GLY A 27 6.29 17.74 3.25
CA GLY A 27 5.50 16.97 2.30
C GLY A 27 5.30 15.51 2.76
N ARG A 28 4.22 14.89 2.32
CA ARG A 28 3.93 13.47 2.62
C ARG A 28 3.42 12.75 1.39
N ILE A 29 3.99 11.57 1.14
CA ILE A 29 3.59 10.68 0.05
C ILE A 29 3.24 9.32 0.65
N VAL A 30 2.09 8.79 0.28
CA VAL A 30 1.67 7.44 0.65
C VAL A 30 1.44 6.60 -0.60
N LEU A 31 2.16 5.50 -0.72
CA LEU A 31 2.07 4.56 -1.84
C LEU A 31 1.31 3.29 -1.43
N ILE A 32 0.42 2.84 -2.31
CA ILE A 32 -0.41 1.67 -2.03
C ILE A 32 0.20 0.43 -2.68
N SER A 33 0.82 -0.42 -1.85
CA SER A 33 1.27 -1.74 -2.21
C SER A 33 0.13 -2.77 -2.05
N SER A 34 0.44 -3.97 -1.67
CA SER A 34 -0.49 -5.07 -1.36
C SER A 34 0.25 -6.11 -0.56
N LEU A 35 -0.41 -6.85 0.30
CA LEU A 35 0.23 -7.99 0.94
C LEU A 35 0.75 -9.06 -0.04
N ALA A 36 0.32 -9.01 -1.30
CA ALA A 36 0.84 -9.86 -2.36
C ALA A 36 2.37 -9.74 -2.54
N TYR A 37 2.97 -8.60 -2.20
CA TYR A 37 4.42 -8.43 -2.32
C TYR A 37 5.23 -9.32 -1.36
N ARG A 38 4.66 -9.68 -0.21
CA ARG A 38 5.28 -10.58 0.77
C ARG A 38 4.86 -12.03 0.58
N ARG A 39 3.55 -12.23 0.41
CA ARG A 39 2.96 -13.55 0.35
C ARG A 39 3.21 -14.25 -0.99
N GLY A 40 3.35 -13.47 -2.05
CA GLY A 40 3.25 -13.95 -3.42
C GLY A 40 1.79 -14.22 -3.82
N ALA A 41 1.47 -13.91 -5.06
CA ALA A 41 0.21 -14.29 -5.68
C ALA A 41 0.55 -15.09 -6.94
N PHE A 42 0.53 -16.42 -6.84
CA PHE A 42 1.02 -17.31 -7.89
C PHE A 42 0.24 -17.14 -9.21
N ASP A 43 -1.03 -16.74 -9.14
CA ASP A 43 -1.86 -16.45 -10.33
C ASP A 43 -1.61 -15.06 -10.91
N HIS A 44 -0.86 -14.19 -10.20
CA HIS A 44 -0.70 -12.77 -10.53
C HIS A 44 0.75 -12.29 -10.40
N ILE A 45 1.70 -13.00 -11.01
CA ILE A 45 3.14 -12.73 -10.92
C ILE A 45 3.49 -11.26 -11.28
N PRO A 46 3.02 -10.69 -12.43
CA PRO A 46 3.33 -9.29 -12.76
C PRO A 46 2.75 -8.28 -11.76
N TYR A 47 1.60 -8.58 -11.17
CA TYR A 47 1.01 -7.77 -10.11
C TYR A 47 1.87 -7.81 -8.85
N THR A 48 2.24 -9.00 -8.38
CA THR A 48 3.14 -9.19 -7.23
C THR A 48 4.46 -8.44 -7.42
N ALA A 49 5.09 -8.58 -8.58
CA ALA A 49 6.32 -7.87 -8.91
C ALA A 49 6.12 -6.34 -8.88
N SER A 50 5.01 -5.84 -9.44
CA SER A 50 4.71 -4.40 -9.41
C SER A 50 4.51 -3.86 -8.00
N LYS A 51 3.83 -4.62 -7.13
CA LYS A 51 3.60 -4.23 -5.73
C LYS A 51 4.87 -4.36 -4.88
N GLY A 52 5.75 -5.29 -5.18
CA GLY A 52 7.10 -5.34 -4.64
C GLY A 52 7.94 -4.12 -5.05
N GLY A 53 7.87 -3.73 -6.31
CA GLY A 53 8.51 -2.52 -6.82
C GLY A 53 8.07 -1.24 -6.10
N ILE A 54 6.76 -1.12 -5.77
CA ILE A 54 6.25 0.00 -4.96
C ILE A 54 6.92 0.05 -3.58
N THR A 55 7.14 -1.08 -2.93
CA THR A 55 7.85 -1.08 -1.64
C THR A 55 9.31 -0.64 -1.78
N GLY A 56 9.94 -0.98 -2.89
CA GLY A 56 11.25 -0.45 -3.27
C GLY A 56 11.25 1.05 -3.44
N LEU A 57 10.24 1.62 -4.13
CA LEU A 57 10.08 3.07 -4.29
C LEU A 57 9.92 3.77 -2.93
N VAL A 58 9.09 3.24 -2.03
CA VAL A 58 8.91 3.79 -0.67
C VAL A 58 10.26 3.91 0.03
N ARG A 59 11.05 2.83 0.06
CA ARG A 59 12.35 2.80 0.73
C ARG A 59 13.36 3.76 0.11
N ALA A 60 13.42 3.82 -1.22
CA ALA A 60 14.35 4.70 -1.92
C ALA A 60 13.98 6.18 -1.75
N TYR A 61 12.72 6.53 -1.98
CA TYR A 61 12.27 7.91 -1.85
C TYR A 61 12.27 8.42 -0.41
N SER A 62 11.95 7.59 0.57
CA SER A 62 12.02 7.99 1.97
C SER A 62 13.42 8.45 2.39
N ARG A 63 14.46 7.87 1.81
CA ARG A 63 15.86 8.27 2.05
C ARG A 63 16.27 9.47 1.21
N LYS A 64 15.87 9.49 -0.07
CA LYS A 64 16.24 10.55 -1.03
C LYS A 64 15.61 11.90 -0.66
N LEU A 65 14.36 11.89 -0.17
CA LEU A 65 13.56 13.11 -0.01
C LEU A 65 13.50 13.64 1.42
N ALA A 66 13.94 12.87 2.41
CA ALA A 66 14.03 13.34 3.80
C ALA A 66 15.07 14.47 3.91
N PRO A 67 14.88 15.45 4.81
CA PRO A 67 13.76 15.58 5.75
C PRO A 67 12.52 16.28 5.18
N ASN A 68 12.56 16.75 3.94
CA ASN A 68 11.54 17.64 3.37
C ASN A 68 10.25 16.92 3.00
N ILE A 69 10.34 15.64 2.58
CA ILE A 69 9.17 14.83 2.22
C ILE A 69 9.31 13.46 2.86
N LEU A 70 8.29 13.06 3.62
CA LEU A 70 8.17 11.71 4.19
C LEU A 70 7.44 10.81 3.22
N VAL A 71 7.95 9.60 3.03
CA VAL A 71 7.37 8.63 2.09
C VAL A 71 7.12 7.32 2.81
N ASN A 72 5.86 6.91 2.87
CA ASN A 72 5.43 5.66 3.48
C ASN A 72 4.53 4.87 2.52
N GLY A 73 4.28 3.64 2.85
CA GLY A 73 3.40 2.77 2.08
C GLY A 73 2.38 2.03 2.93
N LEU A 74 1.34 1.56 2.27
CA LEU A 74 0.38 0.61 2.83
C LEU A 74 0.42 -0.69 2.04
N ALA A 75 0.21 -1.79 2.75
CA ALA A 75 -0.04 -3.09 2.17
C ALA A 75 -1.41 -3.61 2.66
N PRO A 76 -2.51 -3.26 1.97
CA PRO A 76 -3.81 -3.78 2.29
C PRO A 76 -3.88 -5.29 2.08
N GLY A 77 -4.64 -5.97 2.94
CA GLY A 77 -5.03 -7.34 2.80
C GLY A 77 -6.26 -7.52 1.90
N ILE A 78 -7.17 -8.38 2.33
CA ILE A 78 -8.42 -8.64 1.60
C ILE A 78 -9.47 -7.63 2.08
N ILE A 79 -9.76 -6.67 1.20
CA ILE A 79 -10.68 -5.57 1.49
C ILE A 79 -12.01 -5.81 0.79
N ASN A 80 -13.10 -5.60 1.51
CA ASN A 80 -14.47 -5.70 0.99
C ASN A 80 -14.75 -4.52 0.04
N THR A 81 -14.28 -4.67 -1.17
CA THR A 81 -14.63 -3.81 -2.31
C THR A 81 -15.75 -4.48 -3.10
N LYS A 82 -16.09 -3.96 -4.28
CA LYS A 82 -17.05 -4.61 -5.18
C LYS A 82 -16.48 -5.93 -5.74
N MET A 83 -16.15 -6.88 -4.84
CA MET A 83 -15.78 -8.22 -5.29
C MET A 83 -17.01 -8.88 -5.94
N PRO A 84 -16.81 -9.61 -7.07
CA PRO A 84 -17.88 -10.39 -7.66
C PRO A 84 -18.50 -11.32 -6.62
N LYS A 85 -19.83 -11.32 -6.52
CA LYS A 85 -20.56 -12.16 -5.53
C LYS A 85 -20.20 -13.63 -5.66
N ASP A 86 -19.86 -14.07 -6.87
CA ASP A 86 -19.46 -15.44 -7.17
C ASP A 86 -18.14 -15.81 -6.48
N ILE A 87 -17.15 -14.91 -6.46
CA ILE A 87 -15.87 -15.14 -5.78
C ILE A 87 -16.08 -15.24 -4.25
N ILE A 88 -16.95 -14.40 -3.70
CA ILE A 88 -17.29 -14.47 -2.26
C ILE A 88 -18.00 -15.79 -1.96
N LYS A 89 -18.90 -16.23 -2.83
CA LYS A 89 -19.67 -17.48 -2.66
C LYS A 89 -18.79 -18.73 -2.78
N GLU A 90 -17.84 -18.73 -3.70
CA GLU A 90 -16.98 -19.90 -3.99
C GLU A 90 -15.75 -19.99 -3.06
N ARG A 91 -15.16 -18.87 -2.69
CA ARG A 91 -13.87 -18.80 -1.99
C ARG A 91 -13.90 -18.00 -0.69
N GLY A 92 -15.04 -17.41 -0.33
CA GLY A 92 -15.15 -16.49 0.82
C GLY A 92 -14.73 -17.13 2.13
N ASP A 93 -15.20 -18.34 2.41
CA ASP A 93 -14.87 -19.06 3.64
C ASP A 93 -13.39 -19.41 3.73
N ASP A 94 -12.76 -19.81 2.63
CA ASP A 94 -11.33 -20.14 2.60
C ASP A 94 -10.45 -18.88 2.74
N LEU A 95 -10.90 -17.77 2.20
CA LEU A 95 -10.24 -16.48 2.40
C LEU A 95 -10.38 -16.01 3.86
N LEU A 96 -11.56 -16.15 4.46
CA LEU A 96 -11.81 -15.79 5.86
C LEU A 96 -11.00 -16.65 6.86
N LYS A 97 -10.78 -17.93 6.55
CA LYS A 97 -9.92 -18.81 7.36
C LYS A 97 -8.49 -18.29 7.48
N GLN A 98 -7.99 -17.62 6.43
CA GLN A 98 -6.64 -17.08 6.36
C GLN A 98 -6.48 -15.78 7.14
N ILE A 99 -7.57 -15.09 7.47
CA ILE A 99 -7.55 -13.82 8.19
C ILE A 99 -7.74 -14.08 9.68
N PRO A 100 -6.77 -13.77 10.55
CA PRO A 100 -6.93 -13.94 12.01
C PRO A 100 -8.17 -13.24 12.58
N GLN A 101 -8.47 -12.03 12.09
CA GLN A 101 -9.68 -11.30 12.51
C GLN A 101 -11.01 -11.87 11.96
N LYS A 102 -10.99 -12.93 11.14
CA LYS A 102 -12.17 -13.63 10.61
C LYS A 102 -13.18 -12.73 9.88
N ARG A 103 -12.72 -11.66 9.32
CA ARG A 103 -13.51 -10.73 8.49
C ARG A 103 -12.67 -10.09 7.41
N PHE A 104 -13.31 -9.61 6.36
CA PHE A 104 -12.68 -8.72 5.39
C PHE A 104 -12.51 -7.31 5.96
N GLY A 105 -11.42 -6.64 5.59
CA GLY A 105 -11.24 -5.23 5.89
C GLY A 105 -12.24 -4.38 5.12
N GLN A 106 -12.59 -3.21 5.67
CA GLN A 106 -13.43 -2.23 4.99
C GLN A 106 -12.57 -1.14 4.33
N PRO A 107 -13.00 -0.55 3.20
CA PRO A 107 -12.25 0.53 2.56
C PRO A 107 -11.91 1.69 3.50
N VAL A 108 -12.80 2.03 4.41
CA VAL A 108 -12.58 3.09 5.41
C VAL A 108 -11.42 2.78 6.34
N GLU A 109 -11.16 1.51 6.67
CA GLU A 109 -10.05 1.13 7.54
C GLU A 109 -8.71 1.39 6.85
N VAL A 110 -8.62 1.17 5.55
CA VAL A 110 -7.45 1.54 4.74
C VAL A 110 -7.33 3.06 4.63
N ALA A 111 -8.42 3.75 4.33
CA ALA A 111 -8.45 5.21 4.19
C ALA A 111 -8.01 5.93 5.47
N THR A 112 -8.42 5.44 6.65
CA THR A 112 -8.03 6.01 7.94
C THR A 112 -6.51 5.96 8.16
N VAL A 113 -5.87 4.86 7.79
CA VAL A 113 -4.40 4.74 7.89
C VAL A 113 -3.70 5.66 6.89
N ILE A 114 -4.25 5.83 5.68
CA ILE A 114 -3.73 6.80 4.71
C ILE A 114 -3.79 8.22 5.29
N VAL A 115 -4.94 8.62 5.84
CA VAL A 115 -5.12 9.94 6.45
C VAL A 115 -4.14 10.14 7.62
N PHE A 116 -3.97 9.14 8.47
CA PHE A 116 -2.96 9.17 9.54
C PHE A 116 -1.55 9.41 8.99
N LEU A 117 -1.13 8.66 7.98
CA LEU A 117 0.20 8.80 7.38
C LEU A 117 0.40 10.13 6.63
N LEU A 118 -0.69 10.76 6.17
CA LEU A 118 -0.66 12.09 5.57
C LEU A 118 -0.76 13.22 6.59
N SER A 119 -0.97 12.94 7.86
CA SER A 119 -1.11 13.91 8.93
C SER A 119 0.17 14.15 9.71
N ILE A 120 0.19 15.20 10.52
CA ILE A 120 1.29 15.51 11.45
C ILE A 120 1.49 14.43 12.53
N ALA A 121 0.45 13.64 12.82
CA ALA A 121 0.51 12.56 13.81
C ALA A 121 1.54 11.47 13.45
N SER A 122 1.93 11.37 12.16
CA SER A 122 2.95 10.45 11.66
C SER A 122 4.30 11.09 11.38
N SER A 123 4.60 12.25 11.99
CA SER A 123 5.78 13.06 11.66
C SER A 123 7.14 12.39 11.88
N TYR A 124 7.19 11.30 12.65
CA TYR A 124 8.42 10.50 12.85
C TYR A 124 8.36 9.13 12.18
N ILE A 125 7.39 8.91 11.27
CA ILE A 125 7.24 7.68 10.48
C ILE A 125 7.69 7.97 9.05
N ASN A 126 8.76 7.29 8.60
CA ASN A 126 9.31 7.44 7.26
C ASN A 126 9.87 6.10 6.75
N GLY A 127 9.61 5.76 5.51
CA GLY A 127 10.11 4.54 4.85
C GLY A 127 9.40 3.25 5.28
N GLN A 128 8.27 3.34 5.97
CA GLN A 128 7.54 2.18 6.49
C GLN A 128 6.49 1.67 5.51
N ILE A 129 6.27 0.36 5.54
CA ILE A 129 5.13 -0.30 4.85
C ILE A 129 4.21 -0.85 5.94
N ILE A 130 3.06 -0.22 6.11
CA ILE A 130 2.09 -0.63 7.13
C ILE A 130 1.12 -1.65 6.54
N ASN A 131 1.05 -2.82 7.16
CA ASN A 131 0.05 -3.83 6.80
C ASN A 131 -1.32 -3.44 7.38
N VAL A 132 -2.36 -3.51 6.55
CA VAL A 132 -3.77 -3.32 6.94
C VAL A 132 -4.53 -4.55 6.47
N ASP A 133 -4.34 -5.67 7.15
CA ASP A 133 -4.63 -6.99 6.61
C ASP A 133 -5.32 -7.95 7.61
N GLY A 134 -5.73 -7.45 8.77
CA GLY A 134 -6.40 -8.28 9.79
C GLY A 134 -5.50 -9.35 10.41
N GLY A 135 -4.17 -9.18 10.31
CA GLY A 135 -3.17 -10.06 10.90
C GLY A 135 -2.71 -11.21 10.00
N ILE A 136 -2.97 -11.13 8.69
CA ILE A 136 -2.52 -12.18 7.74
C ILE A 136 -0.99 -12.27 7.73
N ILE A 137 -0.31 -11.15 7.86
CA ILE A 137 1.17 -11.09 7.90
C ILE A 137 1.63 -10.41 9.19
N ASN A 138 2.39 -11.11 9.99
CA ASN A 138 2.88 -10.70 11.30
C ASN A 138 4.38 -10.40 11.30
N SER A 139 4.87 -9.62 10.36
CA SER A 139 6.31 -9.29 10.33
C SER A 139 6.57 -7.90 9.81
#